data_86e77f8c6a9d341f63092323574b8fa4
#
_entry.id   86e77f8c6a9d341f63092323574b8fa4
#
_cell.length_a   1.000
_cell.length_b   1.000
_cell.length_c   1.000
_cell.angle_alpha   90.00
_cell.angle_beta   90.00
_cell.angle_gamma   90.00
#
_symmetry.space_group_name_H-M   'P 1'
#
loop_
_entity.id
_entity.type
_entity.pdbx_description
1 polymer ?
#
loop_
_entity_poly.entity_id
_entity_poly.type
_entity_poly.pdbx_seq_one_letter_code
_entity_poly.pdbx_strand_id
1 'polypeptide(L)'
;MDADEGRIIFGQNEQEREYPASITKVMTALLTLEAVDAGKLSLDQPITASAVVNDKDPEGSSAGIEEGEVLTVEQLLYCLLLVSANEAADILAETVSGSREDFVELMNQRAQELGCTGTHFANTNGLHDVNHYTTAYDIYLFFREAMKHETFMTITGSVAYEVPATNKSEARELHTTNSLLSNWRILDYLYDGVDCGKTGSTPEAGYCLVSSCLRDGKRLVAVVLGAEGEGTHICLLYTSDAADDLIGVD
;
A
#
# COMPACT_ATOMS: atom_id res chain seq x y z
N MET A 1 7.77 8.87 -12.64
CA MET A 1 9.14 8.60 -12.15
C MET A 1 9.71 7.40 -12.91
N ASP A 2 10.93 7.50 -13.40
CA ASP A 2 11.73 6.35 -13.83
C ASP A 2 12.38 5.75 -12.57
N ALA A 3 12.02 4.50 -12.23
CA ALA A 3 12.47 3.89 -10.98
C ALA A 3 13.92 3.38 -11.08
N ASP A 4 14.40 3.05 -12.29
CA ASP A 4 15.74 2.54 -12.51
C ASP A 4 16.77 3.68 -12.41
N GLU A 5 16.45 4.85 -13.00
CA GLU A 5 17.32 6.03 -12.98
C GLU A 5 17.06 6.95 -11.77
N GLY A 6 15.96 6.76 -11.02
CA GLY A 6 15.54 7.66 -9.95
C GLY A 6 15.12 9.05 -10.42
N ARG A 7 14.72 9.18 -11.69
CA ARG A 7 14.46 10.45 -12.35
C ARG A 7 12.97 10.77 -12.40
N ILE A 8 12.62 12.02 -12.06
CA ILE A 8 11.26 12.54 -12.30
C ILE A 8 11.09 12.74 -13.81
N ILE A 9 10.10 12.06 -14.41
CA ILE A 9 9.71 12.25 -15.80
C ILE A 9 8.71 13.40 -15.88
N PHE A 10 7.70 13.38 -15.01
CA PHE A 10 6.70 14.43 -14.84
C PHE A 10 6.44 14.64 -13.37
N GLY A 11 6.29 15.90 -12.93
CA GLY A 11 5.93 16.27 -11.56
C GLY A 11 5.00 17.47 -11.57
N GLN A 12 3.95 17.40 -10.77
CA GLN A 12 3.05 18.51 -10.47
C GLN A 12 2.76 18.45 -8.98
N ASN A 13 3.19 19.47 -8.25
CA ASN A 13 3.03 19.55 -6.79
C ASN A 13 3.64 18.35 -6.04
N GLU A 14 4.64 17.68 -6.62
CA GLU A 14 5.17 16.41 -6.12
C GLU A 14 5.79 16.51 -4.72
N GLN A 15 6.06 17.73 -4.24
CA GLN A 15 6.56 18.03 -2.89
C GLN A 15 5.49 18.62 -1.97
N GLU A 16 4.26 18.80 -2.46
CA GLU A 16 3.16 19.29 -1.64
C GLU A 16 2.71 18.19 -0.66
N ARG A 17 2.40 18.58 0.58
CA ARG A 17 1.92 17.66 1.61
C ARG A 17 0.46 17.35 1.38
N GLU A 18 0.18 16.06 1.36
CA GLU A 18 -1.15 15.51 1.19
C GLU A 18 -1.38 14.34 2.16
N TYR A 19 -2.63 13.95 2.34
CA TYR A 19 -2.98 12.78 3.14
C TYR A 19 -2.84 11.51 2.29
N PRO A 20 -2.04 10.52 2.74
CA PRO A 20 -1.75 9.31 1.93
C PRO A 20 -2.89 8.29 1.92
N ALA A 21 -3.85 8.38 2.85
CA ALA A 21 -4.80 7.31 3.11
C ALA A 21 -4.08 5.95 3.20
N SER A 22 -4.69 4.88 2.70
CA SER A 22 -4.15 3.52 2.78
C SER A 22 -2.85 3.27 1.99
N ILE A 23 -2.28 4.25 1.27
CA ILE A 23 -0.92 4.12 0.73
C ILE A 23 0.10 3.98 1.88
N THR A 24 -0.22 4.48 3.07
CA THR A 24 0.52 4.25 4.32
C THR A 24 0.93 2.79 4.52
N LYS A 25 0.07 1.85 4.14
CA LYS A 25 0.30 0.41 4.29
C LYS A 25 1.47 -0.13 3.48
N VAL A 26 1.97 0.63 2.52
CA VAL A 26 3.24 0.32 1.83
C VAL A 26 4.40 0.39 2.82
N MET A 27 4.45 1.43 3.67
CA MET A 27 5.48 1.53 4.71
C MET A 27 5.32 0.43 5.77
N THR A 28 4.10 0.09 6.14
CA THR A 28 3.82 -1.03 7.06
C THR A 28 4.30 -2.37 6.50
N ALA A 29 4.04 -2.63 5.21
CA ALA A 29 4.54 -3.81 4.53
C ALA A 29 6.07 -3.81 4.41
N LEU A 30 6.68 -2.67 4.05
CA LEU A 30 8.13 -2.53 3.94
C LEU A 30 8.82 -2.92 5.25
N LEU A 31 8.42 -2.35 6.36
CA LEU A 31 9.02 -2.65 7.67
C LEU A 31 8.81 -4.10 8.11
N THR A 32 7.65 -4.67 7.79
CA THR A 32 7.38 -6.09 8.04
C THR A 32 8.32 -6.98 7.24
N LEU A 33 8.52 -6.68 5.95
CA LEU A 33 9.41 -7.44 5.07
C LEU A 33 10.89 -7.25 5.45
N GLU A 34 11.29 -6.06 5.85
CA GLU A 34 12.63 -5.81 6.41
C GLU A 34 12.87 -6.63 7.70
N ALA A 35 11.84 -6.81 8.54
CA ALA A 35 11.94 -7.69 9.72
C ALA A 35 12.06 -9.17 9.33
N VAL A 36 11.42 -9.60 8.23
CA VAL A 36 11.58 -10.94 7.66
C VAL A 36 13.00 -11.13 7.12
N ASP A 37 13.51 -10.20 6.33
CA ASP A 37 14.85 -10.26 5.76
C ASP A 37 15.94 -10.24 6.83
N ALA A 38 15.69 -9.54 7.95
CA ALA A 38 16.56 -9.54 9.11
C ALA A 38 16.47 -10.83 9.97
N GLY A 39 15.62 -11.80 9.59
CA GLY A 39 15.39 -13.04 10.32
C GLY A 39 14.70 -12.89 11.68
N LYS A 40 14.06 -11.73 11.92
CA LYS A 40 13.25 -11.49 13.12
C LYS A 40 11.87 -12.15 13.03
N LEU A 41 11.35 -12.29 11.81
CA LEU A 41 10.09 -12.94 11.47
C LEU A 41 10.32 -13.94 10.34
N SER A 42 9.36 -14.84 10.11
CA SER A 42 9.26 -15.60 8.86
C SER A 42 7.87 -15.45 8.25
N LEU A 43 7.76 -15.56 6.93
CA LEU A 43 6.49 -15.41 6.22
C LEU A 43 5.44 -16.45 6.66
N ASP A 44 5.87 -17.66 7.00
CA ASP A 44 5.05 -18.77 7.47
C ASP A 44 4.79 -18.74 8.99
N GLN A 45 5.36 -17.77 9.73
CA GLN A 45 5.17 -17.65 11.18
C GLN A 45 3.71 -17.39 11.50
N PRO A 46 3.07 -18.24 12.35
CA PRO A 46 1.70 -18.02 12.78
C PRO A 46 1.64 -16.88 13.80
N ILE A 47 0.73 -15.94 13.58
CA ILE A 47 0.45 -14.81 14.46
C ILE A 47 -0.98 -14.95 14.96
N THR A 48 -1.17 -14.82 16.27
CA THR A 48 -2.51 -14.76 16.85
C THR A 48 -2.93 -13.28 16.95
N ALA A 49 -4.04 -12.95 16.30
CA ALA A 49 -4.59 -11.61 16.32
C ALA A 49 -4.95 -11.20 17.75
N SER A 50 -4.39 -10.11 18.22
CA SER A 50 -4.66 -9.55 19.56
C SER A 50 -5.99 -8.78 19.59
N ALA A 51 -6.32 -8.23 20.74
CA ALA A 51 -7.49 -7.35 20.92
C ALA A 51 -7.44 -6.07 20.06
N VAL A 52 -6.30 -5.75 19.44
CA VAL A 52 -6.14 -4.59 18.54
C VAL A 52 -7.16 -4.59 17.38
N VAL A 53 -7.60 -5.78 16.96
CA VAL A 53 -8.61 -5.93 15.90
C VAL A 53 -10.00 -5.42 16.29
N ASN A 54 -10.24 -5.15 17.57
CA ASN A 54 -11.52 -4.61 18.07
C ASN A 54 -11.59 -3.09 17.96
N ASP A 55 -10.46 -2.43 17.71
CA ASP A 55 -10.36 -0.99 17.48
C ASP A 55 -10.67 -0.68 16.00
N LYS A 56 -11.91 -0.97 15.59
CA LYS A 56 -12.35 -0.86 14.20
C LYS A 56 -13.00 0.49 13.93
N ASP A 57 -12.52 1.18 12.89
CA ASP A 57 -13.30 2.22 12.26
C ASP A 57 -14.41 1.56 11.42
N PRO A 58 -15.69 1.89 11.65
CA PRO A 58 -16.81 1.29 10.90
C PRO A 58 -16.76 1.50 9.39
N GLU A 59 -16.10 2.57 8.93
CA GLU A 59 -15.91 2.91 7.52
C GLU A 59 -14.54 2.43 6.99
N GLY A 60 -13.71 1.84 7.85
CA GLY A 60 -12.39 1.34 7.52
C GLY A 60 -12.43 0.03 6.71
N SER A 61 -11.42 -0.14 5.85
CA SER A 61 -11.23 -1.41 5.11
C SER A 61 -10.84 -2.53 6.07
N SER A 62 -11.44 -3.72 5.91
CA SER A 62 -11.23 -4.88 6.78
C SER A 62 -11.20 -6.17 5.96
N ALA A 63 -10.43 -7.16 6.41
CA ALA A 63 -10.45 -8.54 5.95
C ALA A 63 -11.34 -9.43 6.87
N GLY A 64 -11.97 -8.84 7.89
CA GLY A 64 -12.83 -9.56 8.84
C GLY A 64 -12.04 -10.40 9.84
N ILE A 65 -10.78 -10.03 10.15
CA ILE A 65 -9.98 -10.75 11.14
C ILE A 65 -10.58 -10.53 12.55
N GLU A 66 -10.69 -11.62 13.30
CA GLU A 66 -11.24 -11.61 14.66
C GLU A 66 -10.14 -11.81 15.72
N GLU A 67 -10.38 -11.31 16.92
CA GLU A 67 -9.48 -11.55 18.06
C GLU A 67 -9.28 -13.06 18.31
N GLY A 68 -8.03 -13.47 18.46
CA GLY A 68 -7.65 -14.87 18.62
C GLY A 68 -7.62 -15.69 17.31
N GLU A 69 -7.87 -15.06 16.17
CA GLU A 69 -7.66 -15.71 14.88
C GLU A 69 -6.16 -15.87 14.60
N VAL A 70 -5.79 -17.00 14.02
CA VAL A 70 -4.39 -17.32 13.69
C VAL A 70 -4.19 -17.26 12.19
N LEU A 71 -3.32 -16.32 11.75
CA LEU A 71 -2.89 -16.18 10.35
C LEU A 71 -1.36 -16.13 10.31
N THR A 72 -0.79 -16.51 9.16
CA THR A 72 0.65 -16.31 8.96
C THR A 72 0.98 -14.85 8.63
N VAL A 73 2.24 -14.46 8.78
CA VAL A 73 2.73 -13.13 8.37
C VAL A 73 2.41 -12.87 6.90
N GLU A 74 2.58 -13.87 6.03
CA GLU A 74 2.24 -13.75 4.61
C GLU A 74 0.74 -13.50 4.39
N GLN A 75 -0.14 -14.24 5.06
CA GLN A 75 -1.59 -14.05 4.97
C GLN A 75 -2.01 -12.65 5.46
N LEU A 76 -1.38 -12.17 6.53
CA LEU A 76 -1.60 -10.80 7.02
C LEU A 76 -1.13 -9.74 5.99
N LEU A 77 -0.01 -9.96 5.31
CA LEU A 77 0.45 -9.09 4.22
C LEU A 77 -0.52 -9.10 3.03
N TYR A 78 -1.12 -10.24 2.68
CA TYR A 78 -2.17 -10.31 1.66
C TYR A 78 -3.43 -9.53 2.10
N CYS A 79 -3.88 -9.67 3.35
CA CYS A 79 -4.97 -8.88 3.89
C CYS A 79 -4.66 -7.38 3.87
N LEU A 80 -3.45 -6.99 4.25
CA LEU A 80 -2.97 -5.62 4.26
C LEU A 80 -2.99 -4.98 2.87
N LEU A 81 -2.45 -5.67 1.87
CA LEU A 81 -2.11 -5.07 0.57
C LEU A 81 -3.22 -5.25 -0.47
N LEU A 82 -3.94 -6.38 -0.51
CA LEU A 82 -5.01 -6.61 -1.49
C LEU A 82 -6.32 -5.91 -1.10
N VAL A 83 -6.83 -6.17 0.10
CA VAL A 83 -8.11 -5.60 0.55
C VAL A 83 -7.93 -4.40 1.47
N SER A 84 -6.68 -4.00 1.71
CA SER A 84 -6.36 -2.81 2.51
C SER A 84 -6.79 -2.91 3.99
N ALA A 85 -6.81 -4.12 4.57
CA ALA A 85 -7.28 -4.35 5.92
C ALA A 85 -6.51 -3.52 6.97
N ASN A 86 -7.23 -2.71 7.75
CA ASN A 86 -6.65 -1.85 8.79
C ASN A 86 -6.15 -2.68 9.97
N GLU A 87 -6.94 -3.68 10.38
CA GLU A 87 -6.57 -4.59 11.47
C GLU A 87 -5.32 -5.41 11.14
N ALA A 88 -5.08 -5.75 9.87
CA ALA A 88 -3.86 -6.44 9.47
C ALA A 88 -2.63 -5.53 9.64
N ALA A 89 -2.77 -4.22 9.41
CA ALA A 89 -1.70 -3.25 9.67
C ALA A 89 -1.34 -3.20 11.15
N ASP A 90 -2.33 -3.15 12.01
CA ASP A 90 -2.14 -3.07 13.45
C ASP A 90 -1.55 -4.36 14.04
N ILE A 91 -2.01 -5.54 13.58
CA ILE A 91 -1.45 -6.84 13.97
C ILE A 91 0.03 -6.93 13.58
N LEU A 92 0.36 -6.56 12.34
CA LEU A 92 1.75 -6.59 11.85
C LEU A 92 2.62 -5.60 12.63
N ALA A 93 2.12 -4.41 12.94
CA ALA A 93 2.81 -3.42 13.74
C ALA A 93 3.17 -3.95 15.13
N GLU A 94 2.20 -4.51 15.85
CA GLU A 94 2.46 -5.15 17.14
C GLU A 94 3.44 -6.32 17.02
N THR A 95 3.34 -7.11 15.95
CA THR A 95 4.23 -8.25 15.72
C THR A 95 5.68 -7.83 15.52
N VAL A 96 5.92 -6.72 14.80
CA VAL A 96 7.27 -6.22 14.50
C VAL A 96 7.90 -5.46 15.67
N SER A 97 7.12 -4.62 16.36
CA SER A 97 7.64 -3.62 17.32
C SER A 97 7.09 -3.80 18.74
N GLY A 98 6.11 -4.69 18.97
CA GLY A 98 5.49 -4.90 20.28
C GLY A 98 4.31 -3.97 20.57
N SER A 99 4.23 -2.79 19.92
CA SER A 99 3.09 -1.87 20.00
C SER A 99 2.91 -1.10 18.69
N ARG A 100 1.71 -0.52 18.48
CA ARG A 100 1.44 0.37 17.33
C ARG A 100 2.26 1.64 17.43
N GLU A 101 2.41 2.17 18.63
CA GLU A 101 3.15 3.40 18.92
C GLU A 101 4.63 3.25 18.55
N ASP A 102 5.29 2.21 19.01
CA ASP A 102 6.70 1.93 18.68
C ASP A 102 6.87 1.68 17.17
N PHE A 103 5.86 1.05 16.54
CA PHE A 103 5.89 0.85 15.09
C PHE A 103 5.78 2.16 14.31
N VAL A 104 4.93 3.09 14.74
CA VAL A 104 4.80 4.43 14.14
C VAL A 104 6.11 5.22 14.28
N GLU A 105 6.80 5.11 15.40
CA GLU A 105 8.13 5.69 15.57
C GLU A 105 9.13 5.09 14.55
N LEU A 106 9.09 3.76 14.38
CA LEU A 106 9.91 3.07 13.39
C LEU A 106 9.57 3.51 11.95
N MET A 107 8.28 3.70 11.61
CA MET A 107 7.85 4.22 10.31
C MET A 107 8.45 5.61 10.05
N ASN A 108 8.40 6.51 11.03
CA ASN A 108 8.94 7.86 10.91
C ASN A 108 10.48 7.85 10.81
N GLN A 109 11.15 7.01 11.60
CA GLN A 109 12.58 6.82 11.48
C GLN A 109 12.97 6.33 10.08
N ARG A 110 12.27 5.30 9.59
CA ARG A 110 12.56 4.73 8.26
C ARG A 110 12.30 5.73 7.14
N ALA A 111 11.23 6.51 7.23
CA ALA A 111 10.97 7.60 6.29
C ALA A 111 12.14 8.59 6.21
N GLN A 112 12.70 9.01 7.35
CA GLN A 112 13.88 9.88 7.40
C GLN A 112 15.09 9.23 6.75
N GLU A 113 15.38 7.96 7.03
CA GLU A 113 16.49 7.20 6.43
C GLU A 113 16.37 7.11 4.89
N LEU A 114 15.14 7.02 4.37
CA LEU A 114 14.86 7.01 2.94
C LEU A 114 14.91 8.41 2.30
N GLY A 115 15.06 9.47 3.10
CA GLY A 115 15.07 10.84 2.63
C GLY A 115 13.69 11.46 2.42
N CYS A 116 12.65 10.89 3.01
CA CYS A 116 11.27 11.42 2.97
C CYS A 116 11.16 12.64 3.90
N THR A 117 11.34 13.83 3.34
CA THR A 117 11.39 15.08 4.12
C THR A 117 10.03 15.74 4.34
N GLY A 118 9.02 15.32 3.60
CA GLY A 118 7.65 15.83 3.66
C GLY A 118 6.67 14.85 4.31
N THR A 119 7.15 13.77 4.95
CA THR A 119 6.34 12.67 5.49
C THR A 119 6.34 12.63 7.00
N HIS A 120 5.17 12.39 7.58
CA HIS A 120 5.00 12.03 8.99
C HIS A 120 3.83 11.04 9.12
N PHE A 121 4.09 9.91 9.76
CA PHE A 121 3.09 8.90 10.07
C PHE A 121 2.58 9.07 11.49
N ALA A 122 1.26 9.05 11.66
CA ALA A 122 0.58 9.06 12.96
C ALA A 122 -0.09 7.72 13.30
N ASN A 123 -0.24 6.83 12.31
CA ASN A 123 -0.79 5.49 12.48
C ASN A 123 -0.24 4.52 11.43
N THR A 124 -0.60 3.25 11.56
CA THR A 124 -0.08 2.12 10.75
C THR A 124 -0.84 1.90 9.45
N ASN A 125 -2.06 2.45 9.30
CA ASN A 125 -3.04 2.03 8.31
C ASN A 125 -3.51 3.16 7.36
N GLY A 126 -3.30 4.43 7.73
CA GLY A 126 -3.63 5.60 6.91
C GLY A 126 -5.03 6.17 7.15
N LEU A 127 -5.68 5.83 8.25
CA LEU A 127 -6.85 6.57 8.73
C LEU A 127 -6.47 8.04 8.96
N HIS A 128 -7.45 8.93 8.76
CA HIS A 128 -7.17 10.35 8.82
C HIS A 128 -6.67 10.82 10.19
N ASP A 129 -5.59 11.58 10.18
CA ASP A 129 -5.08 12.38 11.27
C ASP A 129 -4.38 13.60 10.66
N VAL A 130 -4.55 14.77 11.24
CA VAL A 130 -3.96 16.03 10.71
C VAL A 130 -2.43 16.00 10.70
N ASN A 131 -1.82 15.14 11.51
CA ASN A 131 -0.37 14.93 11.55
C ASN A 131 0.09 13.75 10.66
N HIS A 132 -0.83 13.09 9.94
CA HIS A 132 -0.53 11.97 9.06
C HIS A 132 -0.49 12.44 7.61
N TYR A 133 0.68 12.81 7.13
CA TYR A 133 0.85 13.41 5.80
C TYR A 133 2.11 12.90 5.10
N THR A 134 2.15 13.07 3.80
CA THR A 134 3.28 12.69 2.93
C THR A 134 3.31 13.59 1.68
N THR A 135 4.23 13.33 0.77
CA THR A 135 4.27 13.92 -0.57
C THR A 135 4.28 12.82 -1.64
N ALA A 136 3.91 13.14 -2.86
CA ALA A 136 3.98 12.16 -3.96
C ALA A 136 5.43 11.68 -4.19
N TYR A 137 6.42 12.55 -4.00
CA TYR A 137 7.83 12.20 -4.10
C TYR A 137 8.27 11.26 -2.99
N ASP A 138 7.87 11.51 -1.74
CA ASP A 138 8.23 10.65 -0.62
C ASP A 138 7.58 9.25 -0.74
N ILE A 139 6.32 9.18 -1.22
CA ILE A 139 5.68 7.89 -1.54
C ILE A 139 6.53 7.12 -2.55
N TYR A 140 7.00 7.77 -3.60
CA TYR A 140 7.88 7.12 -4.57
C TYR A 140 9.13 6.54 -3.90
N LEU A 141 9.74 7.26 -2.94
CA LEU A 141 10.95 6.78 -2.27
C LEU A 141 10.71 5.48 -1.50
N PHE A 142 9.69 5.44 -0.63
CA PHE A 142 9.43 4.22 0.15
C PHE A 142 8.76 3.11 -0.67
N PHE A 143 7.97 3.45 -1.70
CA PHE A 143 7.42 2.46 -2.62
C PHE A 143 8.51 1.79 -3.44
N ARG A 144 9.48 2.56 -3.96
CA ARG A 144 10.65 2.02 -4.66
C ARG A 144 11.47 1.08 -3.76
N GLU A 145 11.58 1.40 -2.48
CA GLU A 145 12.25 0.51 -1.52
C GLU A 145 11.47 -0.78 -1.31
N ALA A 146 10.14 -0.68 -1.14
CA ALA A 146 9.27 -1.84 -0.99
C ALA A 146 9.31 -2.77 -2.22
N MET A 147 9.41 -2.22 -3.43
CA MET A 147 9.53 -2.99 -4.68
C MET A 147 10.80 -3.85 -4.77
N LYS A 148 11.80 -3.64 -3.93
CA LYS A 148 13.00 -4.51 -3.88
C LYS A 148 12.71 -5.88 -3.27
N HIS A 149 11.62 -5.99 -2.50
CA HIS A 149 11.17 -7.25 -1.91
C HIS A 149 10.28 -8.01 -2.89
N GLU A 150 10.71 -9.19 -3.30
CA GLU A 150 9.95 -10.05 -4.23
C GLU A 150 8.55 -10.36 -3.68
N THR A 151 8.43 -10.59 -2.38
CA THR A 151 7.15 -10.82 -1.70
C THR A 151 6.20 -9.64 -1.87
N PHE A 152 6.69 -8.40 -1.74
CA PHE A 152 5.87 -7.20 -1.97
C PHE A 152 5.33 -7.15 -3.40
N MET A 153 6.20 -7.37 -4.38
CA MET A 153 5.82 -7.38 -5.80
C MET A 153 4.81 -8.48 -6.10
N THR A 154 5.03 -9.68 -5.57
CA THR A 154 4.12 -10.82 -5.74
C THR A 154 2.74 -10.52 -5.18
N ILE A 155 2.66 -10.02 -3.95
CA ILE A 155 1.37 -9.75 -3.29
C ILE A 155 0.64 -8.61 -4.00
N THR A 156 1.30 -7.48 -4.24
CA THR A 156 0.64 -6.30 -4.83
C THR A 156 0.34 -6.44 -6.32
N GLY A 157 0.99 -7.38 -7.00
CA GLY A 157 0.70 -7.78 -8.39
C GLY A 157 -0.36 -8.87 -8.50
N SER A 158 -0.78 -9.48 -7.38
CA SER A 158 -1.82 -10.51 -7.38
C SER A 158 -3.21 -9.92 -7.57
N VAL A 159 -4.02 -10.57 -8.40
CA VAL A 159 -5.42 -10.19 -8.63
C VAL A 159 -6.32 -10.66 -7.49
N ALA A 160 -6.07 -11.87 -6.98
CA ALA A 160 -6.79 -12.48 -5.88
C ALA A 160 -5.89 -13.40 -5.07
N TYR A 161 -6.30 -13.68 -3.84
CA TYR A 161 -5.65 -14.63 -2.94
C TYR A 161 -6.70 -15.26 -2.03
N GLU A 162 -6.67 -16.58 -1.86
CA GLU A 162 -7.50 -17.29 -0.90
C GLU A 162 -6.75 -17.46 0.42
N VAL A 163 -7.26 -16.84 1.50
CA VAL A 163 -6.86 -17.19 2.87
C VAL A 163 -7.60 -18.49 3.23
N PRO A 164 -6.89 -19.58 3.49
CA PRO A 164 -7.53 -20.83 3.92
C PRO A 164 -8.37 -20.66 5.19
N ALA A 165 -9.26 -21.60 5.46
CA ALA A 165 -9.99 -21.63 6.72
C ALA A 165 -9.04 -21.60 7.91
N THR A 166 -9.37 -20.76 8.90
CA THR A 166 -8.60 -20.56 10.13
C THR A 166 -9.30 -21.21 11.32
N ASN A 167 -8.79 -20.98 12.53
CA ASN A 167 -9.47 -21.39 13.77
C ASN A 167 -10.73 -20.56 14.07
N LYS A 168 -11.01 -19.50 13.32
CA LYS A 168 -12.14 -18.57 13.56
C LYS A 168 -13.03 -18.35 12.35
N SER A 169 -12.54 -18.59 11.14
CA SER A 169 -13.22 -18.23 9.90
C SER A 169 -13.11 -19.35 8.87
N GLU A 170 -14.15 -19.50 8.04
CA GLU A 170 -14.08 -20.24 6.79
C GLU A 170 -13.06 -19.57 5.84
N ALA A 171 -12.68 -20.27 4.77
CA ALA A 171 -11.81 -19.70 3.75
C ALA A 171 -12.42 -18.42 3.17
N ARG A 172 -11.58 -17.41 2.92
CA ARG A 172 -11.99 -16.12 2.38
C ARG A 172 -11.14 -15.72 1.17
N GLU A 173 -11.78 -15.26 0.12
CA GLU A 173 -11.12 -14.77 -1.06
C GLU A 173 -10.89 -13.26 -0.96
N LEU A 174 -9.65 -12.83 -1.14
CA LEU A 174 -9.24 -11.44 -1.17
C LEU A 174 -9.04 -11.01 -2.61
N HIS A 175 -9.58 -9.86 -3.02
CA HIS A 175 -9.40 -9.30 -4.35
C HIS A 175 -8.68 -7.96 -4.28
N THR A 176 -7.78 -7.72 -5.23
CA THR A 176 -7.06 -6.45 -5.30
C THR A 176 -8.02 -5.27 -5.46
N THR A 177 -7.70 -4.18 -4.78
CA THR A 177 -8.39 -2.89 -4.96
C THR A 177 -7.87 -2.10 -6.16
N ASN A 178 -6.77 -2.55 -6.80
CA ASN A 178 -6.16 -1.87 -7.93
C ASN A 178 -6.84 -2.29 -9.25
N SER A 179 -7.70 -1.44 -9.78
CA SER A 179 -8.44 -1.72 -11.02
C SER A 179 -7.57 -1.63 -12.29
N LEU A 180 -6.32 -1.18 -12.19
CA LEU A 180 -5.37 -1.30 -13.29
C LEU A 180 -4.91 -2.75 -13.50
N LEU A 181 -5.02 -3.59 -12.45
CA LEU A 181 -4.67 -5.01 -12.47
C LEU A 181 -5.87 -5.91 -12.68
N SER A 182 -7.09 -5.48 -12.32
CA SER A 182 -8.25 -6.34 -12.28
C SER A 182 -9.56 -5.61 -12.52
N ASN A 183 -10.43 -6.22 -13.31
CA ASN A 183 -11.81 -5.77 -13.53
C ASN A 183 -12.78 -6.20 -12.40
N TRP A 184 -12.29 -6.72 -11.28
CA TRP A 184 -13.15 -7.17 -10.18
C TRP A 184 -14.01 -6.05 -9.60
N ARG A 185 -13.40 -4.91 -9.36
CA ARG A 185 -14.06 -3.78 -8.68
C ARG A 185 -14.68 -2.79 -9.67
N ILE A 186 -13.96 -2.46 -10.72
CA ILE A 186 -14.40 -1.51 -11.77
C ILE A 186 -13.93 -2.05 -13.11
N LEU A 187 -14.78 -1.96 -14.13
CA LEU A 187 -14.51 -2.45 -15.47
C LEU A 187 -13.75 -1.41 -16.32
N ASP A 188 -13.02 -1.91 -17.31
CA ASP A 188 -12.42 -1.13 -18.42
C ASP A 188 -11.26 -0.19 -18.03
N TYR A 189 -10.52 -0.52 -16.95
CA TYR A 189 -9.35 0.25 -16.53
C TYR A 189 -8.04 -0.55 -16.49
N LEU A 190 -8.04 -1.75 -17.04
CA LEU A 190 -6.82 -2.55 -17.13
C LEU A 190 -5.75 -1.79 -17.92
N TYR A 191 -4.54 -1.75 -17.37
CA TYR A 191 -3.40 -1.15 -18.04
C TYR A 191 -2.28 -2.18 -18.19
N ASP A 192 -1.92 -2.48 -19.44
CA ASP A 192 -0.87 -3.45 -19.75
C ASP A 192 0.48 -3.05 -19.13
N GLY A 193 1.14 -4.05 -18.53
CA GLY A 193 2.45 -3.87 -17.93
C GLY A 193 2.42 -3.39 -16.48
N VAL A 194 1.25 -3.03 -15.91
CA VAL A 194 1.13 -2.80 -14.47
C VAL A 194 1.44 -4.09 -13.72
N ASP A 195 2.34 -4.02 -12.76
CA ASP A 195 2.84 -5.18 -12.05
C ASP A 195 2.74 -5.08 -10.52
N CYS A 196 2.51 -3.89 -9.99
CA CYS A 196 2.19 -3.72 -8.57
C CYS A 196 1.55 -2.36 -8.29
N GLY A 197 0.99 -2.20 -7.08
CA GLY A 197 0.46 -0.91 -6.66
C GLY A 197 -0.36 -0.98 -5.38
N LYS A 198 -0.74 0.21 -4.88
CA LYS A 198 -1.61 0.36 -3.71
C LYS A 198 -2.54 1.55 -3.90
N THR A 199 -3.82 1.34 -3.64
CA THR A 199 -4.86 2.38 -3.60
C THR A 199 -5.04 2.91 -2.19
N GLY A 200 -5.56 4.12 -2.07
CA GLY A 200 -5.99 4.72 -0.82
C GLY A 200 -7.14 5.67 -1.02
N SER A 201 -8.02 5.82 -0.04
CA SER A 201 -9.03 6.86 0.00
C SER A 201 -9.52 7.10 1.42
N THR A 202 -9.73 8.36 1.76
CA THR A 202 -10.55 8.84 2.88
C THR A 202 -11.29 10.08 2.39
N PRO A 203 -12.33 10.55 3.09
CA PRO A 203 -12.99 11.80 2.72
C PRO A 203 -12.02 12.99 2.60
N GLU A 204 -11.01 13.05 3.47
CA GLU A 204 -10.04 14.15 3.52
C GLU A 204 -8.90 13.97 2.50
N ALA A 205 -8.50 12.74 2.21
CA ALA A 205 -7.42 12.46 1.26
C ALA A 205 -7.88 12.45 -0.20
N GLY A 206 -9.20 12.36 -0.44
CA GLY A 206 -9.68 12.05 -1.77
C GLY A 206 -9.20 10.66 -2.23
N TYR A 207 -8.97 10.49 -3.52
CA TYR A 207 -8.48 9.24 -4.09
C TYR A 207 -6.98 9.30 -4.31
N CYS A 208 -6.29 8.26 -3.85
CA CYS A 208 -4.85 8.12 -3.90
C CYS A 208 -4.45 6.79 -4.57
N LEU A 209 -3.38 6.82 -5.37
CA LEU A 209 -2.83 5.64 -6.02
C LEU A 209 -1.32 5.76 -6.13
N VAL A 210 -0.62 4.69 -5.83
CA VAL A 210 0.75 4.44 -6.31
C VAL A 210 0.75 3.14 -7.10
N SER A 211 1.34 3.15 -8.29
CA SER A 211 1.42 1.96 -9.13
C SER A 211 2.71 1.96 -9.94
N SER A 212 3.23 0.78 -10.23
CA SER A 212 4.33 0.62 -11.17
C SER A 212 3.91 -0.16 -12.40
N CYS A 213 4.61 0.10 -13.49
CA CYS A 213 4.53 -0.71 -14.70
C CYS A 213 5.91 -0.94 -15.29
N LEU A 214 6.07 -2.07 -15.96
CA LEU A 214 7.24 -2.36 -16.78
C LEU A 214 6.88 -2.12 -18.25
N ARG A 215 7.50 -1.08 -18.87
CA ARG A 215 7.29 -0.74 -20.26
C ARG A 215 8.63 -0.58 -20.98
N ASP A 216 8.81 -1.28 -22.10
CA ASP A 216 10.04 -1.24 -22.91
C ASP A 216 11.34 -1.50 -22.11
N GLY A 217 11.25 -2.37 -21.11
CA GLY A 217 12.37 -2.72 -20.22
C GLY A 217 12.68 -1.67 -19.15
N LYS A 218 11.88 -0.61 -19.03
CA LYS A 218 11.98 0.42 -17.98
C LYS A 218 10.85 0.27 -16.96
N ARG A 219 11.20 0.42 -15.70
CA ARG A 219 10.22 0.45 -14.60
C ARG A 219 9.79 1.88 -14.33
N LEU A 220 8.52 2.15 -14.57
CA LEU A 220 7.89 3.43 -14.31
C LEU A 220 7.04 3.36 -13.05
N VAL A 221 7.03 4.43 -12.26
CA VAL A 221 6.16 4.58 -11.08
C VAL A 221 5.34 5.85 -11.22
N ALA A 222 4.04 5.70 -11.07
CA ALA A 222 3.10 6.81 -10.97
C ALA A 222 2.58 6.93 -9.54
N VAL A 223 2.55 8.15 -9.02
CA VAL A 223 1.94 8.48 -7.72
C VAL A 223 0.96 9.62 -7.94
N VAL A 224 -0.25 9.45 -7.46
CA VAL A 224 -1.30 10.45 -7.50
C VAL A 224 -1.95 10.56 -6.13
N LEU A 225 -2.13 11.77 -5.64
CA LEU A 225 -2.75 12.11 -4.36
C LEU A 225 -3.85 13.16 -4.58
N GLY A 226 -4.79 13.24 -3.64
CA GLY A 226 -5.76 14.32 -3.57
C GLY A 226 -6.75 14.39 -4.74
N ALA A 227 -7.02 13.29 -5.44
CA ALA A 227 -7.91 13.37 -6.57
C ALA A 227 -9.37 13.45 -6.17
N GLU A 228 -10.07 14.37 -6.81
CA GLU A 228 -11.51 14.56 -6.68
C GLU A 228 -12.26 13.79 -7.76
N GLY A 229 -13.41 13.19 -7.42
CA GLY A 229 -14.27 12.55 -8.41
C GLY A 229 -15.27 11.56 -7.81
N GLU A 230 -16.50 11.54 -8.32
CA GLU A 230 -17.49 10.55 -7.95
C GLU A 230 -17.11 9.17 -8.53
N GLY A 231 -16.78 8.24 -7.65
CA GLY A 231 -16.84 6.80 -7.94
C GLY A 231 -15.62 6.16 -8.59
N THR A 232 -14.49 6.86 -8.79
CA THR A 232 -13.34 6.24 -9.46
C THR A 232 -12.01 6.54 -8.81
N HIS A 233 -11.45 5.56 -8.11
CA HIS A 233 -10.02 5.52 -7.71
C HIS A 233 -9.05 5.57 -8.92
N ILE A 234 -9.54 5.85 -10.12
CA ILE A 234 -8.88 5.50 -11.39
C ILE A 234 -8.86 6.65 -12.38
N CYS A 235 -9.68 7.69 -12.22
CA CYS A 235 -9.68 8.84 -13.15
C CYS A 235 -8.33 9.52 -13.32
N LEU A 236 -7.37 9.21 -12.46
CA LEU A 236 -6.08 9.86 -12.36
C LEU A 236 -5.03 9.36 -13.33
N LEU A 237 -5.17 8.14 -13.82
CA LEU A 237 -4.26 7.61 -14.83
C LEU A 237 -4.77 7.85 -16.25
N TYR A 238 -6.04 8.18 -16.41
CA TYR A 238 -6.65 8.49 -17.71
C TYR A 238 -6.35 9.90 -18.22
N THR A 239 -5.83 10.79 -17.39
CA THR A 239 -5.22 12.03 -17.89
C THR A 239 -3.85 11.78 -18.51
N SER A 240 -3.46 10.54 -18.65
CA SER A 240 -2.21 10.11 -19.23
C SER A 240 -2.23 9.91 -20.76
N ASP A 241 -3.14 10.51 -21.52
CA ASP A 241 -2.75 11.00 -22.84
C ASP A 241 -1.46 11.82 -22.72
N ALA A 242 -1.27 12.49 -21.57
CA ALA A 242 -0.02 13.14 -21.22
C ALA A 242 1.17 12.19 -21.00
N ALA A 243 0.97 10.94 -20.58
CA ALA A 243 2.08 9.99 -20.44
C ALA A 243 2.48 9.41 -21.80
N ASP A 244 1.54 9.18 -22.70
CA ASP A 244 1.83 8.76 -24.06
C ASP A 244 2.49 9.90 -24.86
N ASP A 245 2.06 11.16 -24.69
CA ASP A 245 2.69 12.33 -25.27
C ASP A 245 4.09 12.64 -24.69
N LEU A 246 4.32 12.35 -23.41
CA LEU A 246 5.61 12.63 -22.72
C LEU A 246 6.70 11.59 -23.01
N ILE A 247 6.33 10.36 -23.39
CA ILE A 247 7.30 9.32 -23.75
C ILE A 247 7.49 9.17 -25.26
N GLY A 248 6.86 10.03 -26.08
CA GLY A 248 7.14 10.17 -27.50
C GLY A 248 6.94 8.87 -28.29
N VAL A 249 5.81 8.22 -28.09
CA VAL A 249 5.42 7.07 -28.92
C VAL A 249 4.47 7.60 -29.99
N ASP A 250 5.03 7.96 -31.15
CA ASP A 250 4.32 8.05 -32.43
C ASP A 250 4.00 6.65 -32.94
#